data_9cb9f11a0f7727e20fce777436bcfb66
#
_entry.id   9cb9f11a0f7727e20fce777436bcfb66
#
_cell.length_a   1.000
_cell.length_b   1.000
_cell.length_c   1.000
_cell.angle_alpha   90.00
_cell.angle_beta   90.00
_cell.angle_gamma   90.00
#
_symmetry.space_group_name_H-M   'P 1'
#
loop_
_entity.id
_entity.type
_entity.pdbx_description
1 polymer ?
#
loop_
_entity_poly.entity_id
_entity_poly.type
_entity_poly.pdbx_seq_one_letter_code
_entity_poly.pdbx_strand_id
1 'polypeptide(L)'
;MQRLLACFIFGFAVFFYGAAITYSQDKADTYTATVDQDGVQHVRIIGGSYFFKPDRIVVKKGIPVELIVSKEPGLVPHTIVANAPEAGIVFDESLSSDPKVITFTPKATGEFVFYCKNKLLFFQSHREKGMQGVIEVVE
;
A
#
# COMPACT_ATOMS: atom_id res chain seq x y z
N MET A 1 7.94 -82.44 6.20
CA MET A 1 8.68 -81.32 6.80
C MET A 1 8.59 -80.16 5.89
N GLN A 2 7.61 -79.28 6.12
CA GLN A 2 7.33 -78.10 5.27
C GLN A 2 7.73 -76.82 6.05
N ARG A 3 8.73 -76.13 5.56
CA ARG A 3 9.23 -74.88 6.19
C ARG A 3 8.49 -73.72 5.57
N LEU A 4 7.62 -73.13 6.35
CA LEU A 4 6.96 -71.87 6.00
C LEU A 4 7.94 -70.70 6.16
N LEU A 5 8.27 -69.99 5.06
CA LEU A 5 9.00 -68.74 5.04
C LEU A 5 8.00 -67.59 5.17
N ALA A 6 8.00 -66.94 6.30
CA ALA A 6 7.20 -65.73 6.50
C ALA A 6 7.99 -64.52 5.98
N CYS A 7 7.55 -63.91 4.88
CA CYS A 7 8.06 -62.64 4.41
C CYS A 7 7.42 -61.47 5.21
N PHE A 8 8.21 -60.85 6.06
CA PHE A 8 7.82 -59.56 6.70
C PHE A 8 8.02 -58.42 5.69
N ILE A 9 6.91 -57.90 5.22
CA ILE A 9 6.94 -56.66 4.42
C ILE A 9 6.89 -55.48 5.40
N PHE A 10 8.01 -54.79 5.56
CA PHE A 10 8.13 -53.56 6.35
C PHE A 10 7.63 -52.42 5.47
N GLY A 11 6.41 -51.99 5.69
CA GLY A 11 5.85 -50.79 5.04
C GLY A 11 6.47 -49.50 5.61
N PHE A 12 7.28 -48.83 4.82
CA PHE A 12 7.85 -47.54 5.16
C PHE A 12 6.82 -46.45 4.86
N ALA A 13 6.08 -46.00 5.89
CA ALA A 13 5.16 -44.87 5.76
C ALA A 13 5.98 -43.56 5.75
N VAL A 14 6.14 -42.98 4.58
CA VAL A 14 6.73 -41.63 4.42
C VAL A 14 5.68 -40.59 4.76
N PHE A 15 5.76 -40.02 5.95
CA PHE A 15 4.98 -38.85 6.33
C PHE A 15 5.55 -37.61 5.62
N PHE A 16 4.87 -37.14 4.59
CA PHE A 16 5.12 -35.81 4.03
C PHE A 16 4.59 -34.76 5.01
N TYR A 17 5.49 -34.18 5.82
CA TYR A 17 5.18 -32.94 6.52
C TYR A 17 5.15 -31.81 5.48
N GLY A 18 3.95 -31.46 5.03
CA GLY A 18 3.71 -30.26 4.26
C GLY A 18 3.95 -29.03 5.14
N ALA A 19 5.09 -28.36 4.96
CA ALA A 19 5.29 -27.03 5.54
C ALA A 19 4.30 -26.08 4.87
N ALA A 20 3.24 -25.68 5.58
CA ALA A 20 2.37 -24.61 5.18
C ALA A 20 3.19 -23.31 5.23
N ILE A 21 3.53 -22.78 4.06
CA ILE A 21 4.11 -21.43 3.93
C ILE A 21 2.98 -20.46 4.24
N THR A 22 2.93 -19.95 5.47
CA THR A 22 2.06 -18.83 5.82
C THR A 22 2.64 -17.59 5.17
N TYR A 23 2.05 -17.16 4.06
CA TYR A 23 2.25 -15.80 3.54
C TYR A 23 1.66 -14.84 4.58
N SER A 24 2.53 -14.16 5.31
CA SER A 24 2.13 -12.98 6.06
C SER A 24 1.70 -11.95 5.03
N GLN A 25 0.41 -11.71 4.92
CA GLN A 25 -0.06 -10.50 4.23
C GLN A 25 0.43 -9.33 5.06
N ASP A 26 1.36 -8.55 4.52
CA ASP A 26 1.70 -7.25 5.09
C ASP A 26 0.39 -6.47 5.21
N LYS A 27 -0.04 -6.29 6.46
CA LYS A 27 -1.27 -5.57 6.77
C LYS A 27 -1.05 -4.14 6.30
N ALA A 28 -1.88 -3.70 5.33
CA ALA A 28 -1.87 -2.32 4.86
C ALA A 28 -1.82 -1.36 6.04
N ASP A 29 -0.90 -0.39 6.00
CA ASP A 29 -0.77 0.63 7.03
C ASP A 29 -1.89 1.65 6.82
N THR A 30 -3.02 1.43 7.51
CA THR A 30 -4.25 2.19 7.35
C THR A 30 -4.33 3.32 8.36
N TYR A 31 -4.54 4.53 7.87
CA TYR A 31 -4.85 5.71 8.67
C TYR A 31 -6.26 6.22 8.38
N THR A 32 -7.11 6.30 9.41
CA THR A 32 -8.44 6.91 9.32
C THR A 32 -8.36 8.35 9.81
N ALA A 33 -8.60 9.30 8.91
CA ALA A 33 -8.55 10.71 9.24
C ALA A 33 -9.75 11.12 10.11
N THR A 34 -9.48 11.98 11.08
CA THR A 34 -10.51 12.68 11.86
C THR A 34 -10.75 14.06 11.27
N VAL A 35 -11.94 14.61 11.50
CA VAL A 35 -12.21 16.02 11.19
C VAL A 35 -11.77 16.84 12.39
N ASP A 36 -10.80 17.71 12.18
CA ASP A 36 -10.27 18.56 13.24
C ASP A 36 -11.15 19.79 13.50
N GLN A 37 -10.78 20.61 14.48
CA GLN A 37 -11.60 21.78 14.89
C GLN A 37 -11.72 22.84 13.80
N ASP A 38 -10.80 22.88 12.84
CA ASP A 38 -10.82 23.75 11.65
C ASP A 38 -11.72 23.23 10.52
N GLY A 39 -12.34 22.05 10.72
CA GLY A 39 -13.21 21.42 9.73
C GLY A 39 -12.45 20.69 8.60
N VAL A 40 -11.16 20.43 8.78
CA VAL A 40 -10.26 19.78 7.79
C VAL A 40 -9.83 18.40 8.28
N GLN A 41 -9.58 17.51 7.35
CA GLN A 41 -9.00 16.19 7.60
C GLN A 41 -7.50 16.23 7.28
N HIS A 42 -6.66 16.20 8.31
CA HIS A 42 -5.21 16.24 8.12
C HIS A 42 -4.62 14.85 8.06
N VAL A 43 -3.83 14.57 7.02
CA VAL A 43 -3.16 13.29 6.81
C VAL A 43 -1.68 13.53 6.49
N ARG A 44 -0.79 12.78 7.13
CA ARG A 44 0.64 12.79 6.78
C ARG A 44 0.99 11.52 6.02
N ILE A 45 1.70 11.67 4.90
CA ILE A 45 2.22 10.58 4.10
C ILE A 45 3.72 10.76 3.91
N ILE A 46 4.48 9.71 4.20
CA ILE A 46 5.92 9.67 3.93
C ILE A 46 6.17 8.66 2.82
N GLY A 47 6.86 9.09 1.76
CA GLY A 47 7.38 8.21 0.73
C GLY A 47 8.81 7.77 1.03
N GLY A 48 9.16 6.55 0.67
CA GLY A 48 10.50 6.02 0.85
C GLY A 48 10.87 5.05 -0.28
N SER A 49 11.74 4.08 0.01
CA SER A 49 12.19 3.08 -0.97
C SER A 49 11.06 2.19 -1.45
N TYR A 50 10.30 2.69 -2.44
CA TYR A 50 9.15 2.05 -3.10
C TYR A 50 7.93 1.82 -2.22
N PHE A 51 7.73 2.65 -1.19
CA PHE A 51 6.55 2.61 -0.33
C PHE A 51 5.96 4.01 -0.09
N PHE A 52 4.70 4.02 0.36
CA PHE A 52 4.07 5.14 1.08
C PHE A 52 3.63 4.64 2.46
N LYS A 53 3.72 5.51 3.47
CA LYS A 53 3.19 5.25 4.81
C LYS A 53 2.42 6.46 5.32
N PRO A 54 1.13 6.28 5.66
CA PRO A 54 0.32 5.08 5.42
C PRO A 54 0.11 4.84 3.92
N ASP A 55 -0.13 3.60 3.51
CA ASP A 55 -0.46 3.23 2.14
C ASP A 55 -1.98 3.14 1.89
N ARG A 56 -2.78 3.21 2.96
CA ARG A 56 -4.23 3.33 2.92
C ARG A 56 -4.70 4.46 3.83
N ILE A 57 -5.43 5.42 3.28
CA ILE A 57 -6.04 6.51 4.04
C ILE A 57 -7.55 6.48 3.86
N VAL A 58 -8.29 6.64 4.97
CA VAL A 58 -9.75 6.71 4.98
C VAL A 58 -10.16 8.14 5.31
N VAL A 59 -10.93 8.78 4.42
CA VAL A 59 -11.39 10.15 4.56
C VAL A 59 -12.90 10.24 4.28
N LYS A 60 -13.54 11.30 4.79
CA LYS A 60 -14.97 11.56 4.60
C LYS A 60 -15.22 12.40 3.35
N LYS A 61 -16.26 12.05 2.61
CA LYS A 61 -16.77 12.80 1.47
C LYS A 61 -17.23 14.22 1.88
N GLY A 62 -16.97 15.17 1.02
CA GLY A 62 -17.43 16.56 1.19
C GLY A 62 -16.66 17.40 2.20
N ILE A 63 -15.70 16.80 2.91
CA ILE A 63 -14.88 17.48 3.90
C ILE A 63 -13.48 17.70 3.30
N PRO A 64 -12.91 18.92 3.38
CA PRO A 64 -11.57 19.19 2.88
C PRO A 64 -10.52 18.27 3.49
N VAL A 65 -9.55 17.87 2.68
CA VAL A 65 -8.41 17.06 3.08
C VAL A 65 -7.12 17.83 2.83
N GLU A 66 -6.22 17.86 3.78
CA GLU A 66 -4.83 18.30 3.63
C GLU A 66 -3.90 17.10 3.79
N LEU A 67 -3.29 16.70 2.66
CA LEU A 67 -2.21 15.73 2.67
C LEU A 67 -0.88 16.46 2.86
N ILE A 68 -0.21 16.21 3.97
CA ILE A 68 1.14 16.69 4.25
C ILE A 68 2.10 15.60 3.79
N VAL A 69 2.72 15.80 2.62
CA VAL A 69 3.53 14.77 1.96
C VAL A 69 5.02 15.11 2.03
N SER A 70 5.83 14.12 2.31
CA SER A 70 7.29 14.22 2.31
C SER A 70 7.93 12.90 1.89
N LYS A 71 9.25 12.87 1.74
CA LYS A 71 9.99 11.63 1.55
C LYS A 71 11.12 11.47 2.56
N GLU A 72 11.51 10.22 2.82
CA GLU A 72 12.74 9.92 3.54
C GLU A 72 13.96 10.55 2.85
N PRO A 73 15.00 10.91 3.61
CA PRO A 73 16.26 11.36 3.02
C PRO A 73 16.81 10.31 2.03
N GLY A 74 17.30 10.77 0.88
CA GLY A 74 17.85 9.90 -0.14
C GLY A 74 17.89 10.56 -1.52
N LEU A 75 18.69 10.01 -2.42
CA LEU A 75 18.92 10.56 -3.76
C LEU A 75 17.84 10.17 -4.77
N VAL A 76 17.09 9.09 -4.50
CA VAL A 76 16.07 8.61 -5.44
C VAL A 76 14.87 9.57 -5.46
N PRO A 77 14.49 10.11 -6.62
CA PRO A 77 13.33 10.97 -6.75
C PRO A 77 12.04 10.16 -6.66
N HIS A 78 11.04 10.73 -5.99
CA HIS A 78 9.71 10.17 -5.87
C HIS A 78 8.65 11.24 -6.17
N THR A 79 7.49 10.79 -6.62
CA THR A 79 6.29 11.62 -6.82
C THR A 79 5.11 10.96 -6.11
N ILE A 80 4.07 11.75 -5.87
CA ILE A 80 2.76 11.24 -5.47
C ILE A 80 1.72 11.78 -6.45
N VAL A 81 0.99 10.88 -7.09
CA VAL A 81 0.04 11.21 -8.16
C VAL A 81 -1.28 10.52 -7.88
N ALA A 82 -2.39 11.25 -7.99
CA ALA A 82 -3.72 10.69 -8.11
C ALA A 82 -4.48 11.38 -9.23
N ASN A 83 -5.30 10.65 -9.96
CA ASN A 83 -6.07 11.18 -11.07
C ASN A 83 -7.47 10.56 -11.08
N ALA A 84 -8.37 11.13 -10.28
CA ALA A 84 -9.78 10.78 -10.17
C ALA A 84 -10.62 12.07 -10.16
N PRO A 85 -10.72 12.76 -11.30
CA PRO A 85 -11.41 14.06 -11.40
C PRO A 85 -12.89 13.97 -11.03
N GLU A 86 -13.54 12.85 -11.32
CA GLU A 86 -14.92 12.57 -10.93
C GLU A 86 -15.13 12.57 -9.41
N ALA A 87 -14.09 12.16 -8.67
CA ALA A 87 -14.09 12.16 -7.21
C ALA A 87 -13.50 13.46 -6.62
N GLY A 88 -13.07 14.43 -7.44
CA GLY A 88 -12.42 15.65 -6.99
C GLY A 88 -11.01 15.40 -6.42
N ILE A 89 -10.36 14.30 -6.78
CA ILE A 89 -9.04 13.88 -6.29
C ILE A 89 -8.06 13.93 -7.46
N VAL A 90 -7.38 15.06 -7.63
CA VAL A 90 -6.39 15.26 -8.70
C VAL A 90 -5.17 15.97 -8.14
N PHE A 91 -4.03 15.32 -8.17
CA PHE A 91 -2.75 15.93 -7.81
C PHE A 91 -1.56 15.19 -8.47
N ASP A 92 -0.47 15.92 -8.66
CA ASP A 92 0.79 15.41 -9.20
C ASP A 92 1.94 16.23 -8.61
N GLU A 93 2.55 15.72 -7.54
CA GLU A 93 3.57 16.44 -6.78
C GLU A 93 4.86 15.64 -6.65
N SER A 94 5.98 16.34 -6.78
CA SER A 94 7.29 15.80 -6.45
C SER A 94 7.52 15.82 -4.94
N LEU A 95 7.99 14.69 -4.38
CA LEU A 95 8.30 14.59 -2.96
C LEU A 95 9.71 15.11 -2.68
N SER A 96 9.85 15.80 -1.56
CA SER A 96 11.12 16.26 -0.99
C SER A 96 11.18 15.94 0.51
N SER A 97 12.33 16.15 1.13
CA SER A 97 12.44 16.04 2.60
C SER A 97 11.63 17.15 3.30
N ASP A 98 11.49 18.32 2.64
CA ASP A 98 10.64 19.39 3.14
C ASP A 98 9.18 19.05 2.83
N PRO A 99 8.29 19.02 3.83
CA PRO A 99 6.89 18.69 3.63
C PRO A 99 6.18 19.66 2.70
N LYS A 100 5.32 19.14 1.84
CA LYS A 100 4.39 19.89 1.01
C LYS A 100 2.96 19.58 1.41
N VAL A 101 2.06 20.54 1.23
CA VAL A 101 0.63 20.38 1.47
C VAL A 101 -0.10 20.29 0.14
N ILE A 102 -0.88 19.22 -0.01
CA ILE A 102 -1.80 18.99 -1.13
C ILE A 102 -3.21 19.06 -0.56
N THR A 103 -4.08 19.90 -1.16
CA THR A 103 -5.45 20.04 -0.71
C THR A 103 -6.44 19.55 -1.76
N PHE A 104 -7.46 18.83 -1.33
CA PHE A 104 -8.60 18.44 -2.16
C PHE A 104 -9.85 18.23 -1.31
N THR A 105 -11.02 18.22 -1.97
CA THR A 105 -12.28 17.85 -1.31
C THR A 105 -12.91 16.71 -2.08
N PRO A 106 -12.97 15.49 -1.48
CA PRO A 106 -13.54 14.34 -2.15
C PRO A 106 -15.06 14.53 -2.38
N LYS A 107 -15.52 14.23 -3.60
CA LYS A 107 -16.92 14.43 -4.03
C LYS A 107 -17.69 13.12 -4.21
N ALA A 108 -17.00 11.99 -4.28
CA ALA A 108 -17.59 10.67 -4.45
C ALA A 108 -16.97 9.67 -3.48
N THR A 109 -17.76 8.73 -2.98
CA THR A 109 -17.28 7.59 -2.19
C THR A 109 -16.63 6.55 -3.08
N GLY A 110 -15.71 5.76 -2.54
CA GLY A 110 -15.01 4.72 -3.27
C GLY A 110 -13.53 4.63 -2.92
N GLU A 111 -12.81 3.83 -3.68
CA GLU A 111 -11.36 3.65 -3.54
C GLU A 111 -10.63 4.27 -4.73
N PHE A 112 -9.70 5.17 -4.45
CA PHE A 112 -8.94 5.90 -5.45
C PHE A 112 -7.45 5.70 -5.21
N VAL A 113 -6.73 5.25 -6.25
CA VAL A 113 -5.31 4.93 -6.15
C VAL A 113 -4.46 6.18 -6.24
N PHE A 114 -3.47 6.30 -5.36
CA PHE A 114 -2.33 7.19 -5.55
C PHE A 114 -1.04 6.37 -5.73
N TYR A 115 -0.07 6.91 -6.48
CA TYR A 115 1.12 6.15 -6.83
C TYR A 115 2.31 7.06 -7.16
N CYS A 116 3.51 6.46 -7.20
CA CYS A 116 4.70 7.11 -7.73
C CYS A 116 4.85 6.79 -9.23
N LYS A 117 4.88 7.84 -10.08
CA LYS A 117 5.03 7.69 -11.54
C LYS A 117 6.47 7.53 -12.01
N ASN A 118 7.46 7.69 -11.11
CA ASN A 118 8.86 7.64 -11.46
C ASN A 118 9.27 6.27 -12.02
N LYS A 119 10.13 6.32 -13.03
CA LYS A 119 10.73 5.16 -13.68
C LYS A 119 12.14 5.53 -14.12
N LEU A 120 13.10 4.65 -13.93
CA LEU A 120 14.45 4.83 -14.41
C LEU A 120 14.67 3.96 -15.67
N LEU A 121 14.80 4.62 -16.83
CA LEU A 121 15.06 3.99 -18.13
C LEU A 121 14.13 2.78 -18.38
N PHE A 122 14.73 1.58 -18.61
CA PHE A 122 14.03 0.32 -18.89
C PHE A 122 13.77 -0.54 -17.64
N PHE A 123 14.11 -0.05 -16.44
CA PHE A 123 13.80 -0.74 -15.18
C PHE A 123 12.30 -0.63 -14.84
N GLN A 124 11.84 -1.46 -13.91
CA GLN A 124 10.48 -1.35 -13.38
C GLN A 124 10.23 0.05 -12.80
N SER A 125 9.03 0.57 -13.04
CA SER A 125 8.58 1.80 -12.39
C SER A 125 8.47 1.61 -10.88
N HIS A 126 8.49 2.72 -10.14
CA HIS A 126 8.31 2.66 -8.68
C HIS A 126 6.94 2.07 -8.32
N ARG A 127 5.90 2.34 -9.11
CA ARG A 127 4.58 1.74 -8.95
C ARG A 127 4.61 0.21 -9.10
N GLU A 128 5.28 -0.31 -10.13
CA GLU A 128 5.46 -1.76 -10.33
C GLU A 128 6.24 -2.43 -9.20
N LYS A 129 7.05 -1.66 -8.46
CA LYS A 129 7.77 -2.10 -7.26
C LYS A 129 6.94 -1.96 -5.97
N GLY A 130 5.64 -1.59 -6.10
CA GLY A 130 4.71 -1.49 -4.97
C GLY A 130 4.50 -0.08 -4.42
N MET A 131 5.13 0.98 -5.00
CA MET A 131 4.96 2.35 -4.51
C MET A 131 3.63 2.94 -4.95
N GLN A 132 2.57 2.49 -4.30
CA GLN A 132 1.19 2.95 -4.47
C GLN A 132 0.42 2.80 -3.17
N GLY A 133 -0.72 3.48 -3.09
CA GLY A 133 -1.64 3.40 -1.97
C GLY A 133 -3.06 3.72 -2.40
N VAL A 134 -3.98 3.76 -1.44
CA VAL A 134 -5.42 3.94 -1.67
C VAL A 134 -5.95 5.06 -0.78
N ILE A 135 -6.73 5.96 -1.38
CA ILE A 135 -7.63 6.87 -0.69
C ILE A 135 -9.02 6.24 -0.70
N GLU A 136 -9.48 5.78 0.44
CA GLU A 136 -10.84 5.31 0.64
C GLU A 136 -11.70 6.49 1.10
N VAL A 137 -12.71 6.83 0.31
CA VAL A 137 -13.67 7.90 0.63
C VAL A 137 -14.96 7.25 1.14
N VAL A 138 -15.32 7.57 2.36
CA VAL A 138 -16.56 7.12 3.03
C VAL A 138 -17.55 8.28 3.18
N GLU A 139 -18.81 7.99 3.54
CA GLU A 139 -19.82 9.00 3.85
C GLU A 139 -19.48 9.82 5.10
#